data_d37cd964e0d9807312b6fc2847070bda
#
_entry.id   d37cd964e0d9807312b6fc2847070bda
#
_cell.length_a   1.000
_cell.length_b   1.000
_cell.length_c   1.000
_cell.angle_alpha   90.00
_cell.angle_beta   90.00
_cell.angle_gamma   90.00
#
_symmetry.space_group_name_H-M   'P 1'
#
loop_
_entity.id
_entity.type
_entity.pdbx_description
1 polymer ?
#
loop_
_entity_poly.entity_id
_entity_poly.type
_entity_poly.pdbx_seq_one_letter_code
_entity_poly.pdbx_strand_id
1 'polypeptide(L)'
;MLRFDVVVVGGGHAGIEACLACARTGHPTLLITQKIEQIGHMSCNPAVGGLAKGHLVKEIDVLGGEMAKATDETGIQFRRLNDTRGPAVRSSRAQVDRQEYRSRMKRTVENQEDLSIQEATVEEILIHRDQVIGVKTDSDETVLTKALILAPGTFMNGLIHIGLTHFSAGRMGDPASIGLSESLKRLGFRMGRLKTGTTPRLDRHSIDFTQLTRQFGDEPPLPFSFSTEKIETEQLPCYITYTNIRTHEIIRSGLDRSPLYCGVIKGIGPRYCPSIEDKVVRFADKKRHQIFLEPDGRKTTEVYPNGISTSLPQDVQTRMLRSIKGLEQVEIIRPGYAIEYDFVDPTELKPSLETKKIRGLFHAGQINGTSGYEEAGAQGLMAGINASLYVRGERPLILKRSDAYIGVLIDDLVTKGTAEPYRMFTSRAEYRLHLREDNADLRLREMGYEVGLVNEKDYRIFLEKRMAIENTLSRISSLRVNPTKENNEILHQWGSATLKKDSSLREILKRPEIHFKNLFDFDRSLEGIPESIQEQVEIQVKYDGYIKRQMEQIDRFKRLEDVSFPEEFDFGSVIGLTTEVMEKLKKIKPHSLGQASRISGVTPAALSILMVNLKKQGYL
;
A
#
# COMPACT_ATOMS: atom_id res chain seq x y z
N MET A 1 -32.36 12.37 -13.94
CA MET A 1 -31.62 12.19 -12.68
C MET A 1 -31.08 10.77 -12.70
N LEU A 2 -29.76 10.64 -12.80
CA LEU A 2 -29.07 9.32 -12.83
C LEU A 2 -29.09 8.70 -11.44
N ARG A 3 -29.13 7.35 -11.39
CA ARG A 3 -29.13 6.61 -10.13
C ARG A 3 -28.26 5.37 -10.22
N PHE A 4 -27.34 5.22 -9.26
CA PHE A 4 -26.44 4.07 -9.12
C PHE A 4 -26.48 3.56 -7.67
N ASP A 5 -26.11 2.32 -7.47
CA ASP A 5 -25.96 1.79 -6.12
C ASP A 5 -24.73 2.39 -5.43
N VAL A 6 -23.62 2.50 -6.15
CA VAL A 6 -22.38 3.08 -5.67
C VAL A 6 -21.86 4.14 -6.66
N VAL A 7 -21.42 5.28 -6.12
CA VAL A 7 -20.66 6.29 -6.88
C VAL A 7 -19.24 6.38 -6.32
N VAL A 8 -18.25 6.35 -7.20
CA VAL A 8 -16.83 6.49 -6.86
C VAL A 8 -16.28 7.75 -7.51
N VAL A 9 -15.65 8.63 -6.73
CA VAL A 9 -15.09 9.91 -7.20
C VAL A 9 -13.57 9.83 -7.24
N GLY A 10 -12.99 9.89 -8.44
CA GLY A 10 -11.57 9.89 -8.71
C GLY A 10 -11.05 8.62 -9.35
N GLY A 11 -10.44 8.72 -10.55
CA GLY A 11 -9.92 7.61 -11.37
C GLY A 11 -8.47 7.18 -11.04
N GLY A 12 -7.97 7.45 -9.82
CA GLY A 12 -6.67 6.97 -9.34
C GLY A 12 -6.72 5.53 -8.81
N HIS A 13 -5.60 5.02 -8.28
CA HIS A 13 -5.49 3.64 -7.81
C HIS A 13 -6.58 3.25 -6.78
N ALA A 14 -6.91 4.15 -5.85
CA ALA A 14 -7.99 3.90 -4.89
C ALA A 14 -9.36 3.79 -5.57
N GLY A 15 -9.68 4.72 -6.46
CA GLY A 15 -10.97 4.71 -7.15
C GLY A 15 -11.14 3.52 -8.08
N ILE A 16 -10.08 3.10 -8.77
CA ILE A 16 -10.10 1.92 -9.64
C ILE A 16 -10.37 0.65 -8.84
N GLU A 17 -9.61 0.40 -7.78
CA GLU A 17 -9.84 -0.79 -6.94
C GLU A 17 -11.22 -0.76 -6.29
N ALA A 18 -11.72 0.43 -5.90
CA ALA A 18 -13.05 0.58 -5.31
C ALA A 18 -14.17 0.31 -6.33
N CYS A 19 -14.13 0.94 -7.51
CA CYS A 19 -15.20 0.77 -8.50
C CYS A 19 -15.23 -0.66 -9.08
N LEU A 20 -14.06 -1.27 -9.30
CA LEU A 20 -13.97 -2.67 -9.74
C LEU A 20 -14.54 -3.62 -8.66
N ALA A 21 -14.23 -3.39 -7.38
CA ALA A 21 -14.78 -4.19 -6.30
C ALA A 21 -16.31 -4.10 -6.23
N CYS A 22 -16.87 -2.90 -6.37
CA CYS A 22 -18.32 -2.71 -6.36
C CYS A 22 -19.01 -3.36 -7.58
N ALA A 23 -18.50 -3.13 -8.77
CA ALA A 23 -19.08 -3.67 -10.00
C ALA A 23 -18.97 -5.21 -10.04
N ARG A 24 -17.81 -5.79 -9.69
CA ARG A 24 -17.58 -7.24 -9.65
C ARG A 24 -18.46 -7.97 -8.63
N THR A 25 -18.96 -7.27 -7.62
CA THR A 25 -19.94 -7.80 -6.65
C THR A 25 -21.39 -7.54 -7.04
N GLY A 26 -21.65 -7.14 -8.30
CA GLY A 26 -22.98 -7.01 -8.90
C GLY A 26 -23.73 -5.72 -8.57
N HIS A 27 -23.01 -4.63 -8.24
CA HIS A 27 -23.64 -3.36 -7.96
C HIS A 27 -23.46 -2.38 -9.13
N PRO A 28 -24.54 -1.84 -9.72
CA PRO A 28 -24.47 -0.73 -10.67
C PRO A 28 -23.65 0.42 -10.09
N THR A 29 -22.45 0.64 -10.65
CA THR A 29 -21.43 1.55 -10.14
C THR A 29 -21.14 2.64 -11.16
N LEU A 30 -20.96 3.88 -10.70
CA LEU A 30 -20.49 4.99 -11.51
C LEU A 30 -19.13 5.48 -11.00
N LEU A 31 -18.13 5.48 -11.89
CA LEU A 31 -16.87 6.17 -11.66
C LEU A 31 -16.94 7.59 -12.25
N ILE A 32 -16.85 8.62 -11.42
CA ILE A 32 -16.73 10.01 -11.84
C ILE A 32 -15.26 10.42 -11.76
N THR A 33 -14.70 10.89 -12.85
CA THR A 33 -13.31 11.37 -12.95
C THR A 33 -13.21 12.62 -13.81
N GLN A 34 -12.28 13.52 -13.50
CA GLN A 34 -12.10 14.76 -14.28
C GLN A 34 -11.64 14.53 -15.72
N LYS A 35 -10.89 13.43 -15.95
CA LYS A 35 -10.42 13.04 -17.30
C LYS A 35 -10.35 11.52 -17.40
N ILE A 36 -11.13 10.96 -18.31
CA ILE A 36 -11.15 9.50 -18.57
C ILE A 36 -9.77 9.01 -19.02
N GLU A 37 -9.07 9.79 -19.84
CA GLU A 37 -7.72 9.46 -20.30
C GLU A 37 -6.67 9.36 -19.20
N GLN A 38 -6.97 9.84 -17.99
CA GLN A 38 -6.06 9.83 -16.85
C GLN A 38 -6.38 8.74 -15.81
N ILE A 39 -7.33 7.84 -16.10
CA ILE A 39 -7.61 6.67 -15.26
C ILE A 39 -6.33 5.82 -15.14
N GLY A 40 -5.93 5.48 -13.92
CA GLY A 40 -4.73 4.68 -13.64
C GLY A 40 -3.40 5.42 -13.79
N HIS A 41 -3.40 6.75 -13.99
CA HIS A 41 -2.15 7.49 -14.18
C HIS A 41 -1.27 7.49 -12.92
N MET A 42 0.00 7.13 -13.11
CA MET A 42 1.02 7.14 -12.06
C MET A 42 1.69 8.51 -11.98
N SER A 43 1.24 9.37 -11.08
CA SER A 43 1.70 10.76 -10.97
C SER A 43 3.13 10.90 -10.42
N CYS A 44 3.62 9.92 -9.67
CA CYS A 44 4.98 9.88 -9.10
C CYS A 44 5.89 8.96 -9.92
N ASN A 45 6.61 8.04 -9.30
CA ASN A 45 7.52 7.10 -9.96
C ASN A 45 6.76 5.99 -10.72
N PRO A 46 7.36 5.42 -11.80
CA PRO A 46 6.77 4.33 -12.56
C PRO A 46 7.05 2.97 -11.89
N ALA A 47 6.70 2.82 -10.63
CA ALA A 47 7.01 1.63 -9.87
C ALA A 47 5.89 1.23 -8.91
N VAL A 48 5.73 -0.07 -8.72
CA VAL A 48 4.78 -0.70 -7.79
C VAL A 48 5.56 -1.60 -6.81
N GLY A 49 5.15 -1.61 -5.55
CA GLY A 49 5.78 -2.40 -4.51
C GLY A 49 6.98 -1.72 -3.85
N GLY A 50 7.85 -2.54 -3.24
CA GLY A 50 8.91 -2.09 -2.36
C GLY A 50 8.66 -2.51 -0.92
N LEU A 51 9.55 -2.15 0.02
CA LEU A 51 9.47 -2.60 1.41
C LEU A 51 8.12 -2.31 2.05
N ALA A 52 7.45 -3.34 2.54
CA ALA A 52 6.07 -3.38 3.03
C ALA A 52 4.98 -3.11 1.97
N LYS A 53 5.29 -2.43 0.87
CA LYS A 53 4.36 -2.12 -0.19
C LYS A 53 4.08 -3.35 -1.08
N GLY A 54 5.09 -4.19 -1.35
CA GLY A 54 4.90 -5.49 -1.99
C GLY A 54 3.88 -6.35 -1.24
N HIS A 55 3.90 -6.30 0.09
CA HIS A 55 2.90 -6.98 0.92
C HIS A 55 1.48 -6.47 0.63
N LEU A 56 1.27 -5.14 0.57
CA LEU A 56 -0.03 -4.56 0.23
C LEU A 56 -0.50 -5.00 -1.15
N VAL A 57 0.38 -5.00 -2.17
CA VAL A 57 0.03 -5.42 -3.54
C VAL A 57 -0.40 -6.88 -3.58
N LYS A 58 0.33 -7.76 -2.89
CA LYS A 58 -0.02 -9.18 -2.76
C LYS A 58 -1.36 -9.37 -2.03
N GLU A 59 -1.62 -8.59 -0.98
CA GLU A 59 -2.88 -8.64 -0.24
C GLU A 59 -4.06 -8.08 -1.06
N ILE A 60 -3.84 -7.03 -1.88
CA ILE A 60 -4.83 -6.54 -2.86
C ILE A 60 -5.17 -7.65 -3.86
N ASP A 61 -4.16 -8.33 -4.43
CA ASP A 61 -4.34 -9.41 -5.39
C ASP A 61 -5.20 -10.55 -4.85
N VAL A 62 -4.84 -11.04 -3.66
CA VAL A 62 -5.51 -12.22 -3.09
C VAL A 62 -6.94 -11.94 -2.66
N LEU A 63 -7.27 -10.69 -2.39
CA LEU A 63 -8.64 -10.24 -2.15
C LEU A 63 -9.44 -9.97 -3.44
N GLY A 64 -8.83 -10.11 -4.63
CA GLY A 64 -9.49 -9.95 -5.93
C GLY A 64 -9.24 -8.59 -6.60
N GLY A 65 -8.29 -7.78 -6.12
CA GLY A 65 -7.90 -6.52 -6.74
C GLY A 65 -7.11 -6.67 -8.04
N GLU A 66 -6.80 -5.55 -8.70
CA GLU A 66 -6.29 -5.50 -10.06
C GLU A 66 -4.82 -5.09 -10.17
N MET A 67 -4.30 -4.35 -9.19
CA MET A 67 -2.98 -3.72 -9.23
C MET A 67 -1.84 -4.70 -9.53
N ALA A 68 -1.86 -5.89 -8.93
CA ALA A 68 -0.81 -6.89 -9.13
C ALA A 68 -0.81 -7.45 -10.56
N LYS A 69 -1.98 -7.78 -11.10
CA LYS A 69 -2.16 -8.29 -12.46
C LYS A 69 -1.69 -7.27 -13.49
N ALA A 70 -2.10 -6.01 -13.34
CA ALA A 70 -1.66 -4.92 -14.20
C ALA A 70 -0.14 -4.70 -14.11
N THR A 71 0.45 -4.86 -12.91
CA THR A 71 1.90 -4.77 -12.72
C THR A 71 2.64 -5.89 -13.43
N ASP A 72 2.15 -7.12 -13.36
CA ASP A 72 2.76 -8.27 -14.03
C ASP A 72 2.72 -8.15 -15.55
N GLU A 73 1.61 -7.66 -16.11
CA GLU A 73 1.44 -7.47 -17.55
C GLU A 73 2.28 -6.31 -18.13
N THR A 74 2.51 -5.26 -17.35
CA THR A 74 3.13 -4.01 -17.82
C THR A 74 4.51 -3.74 -17.22
N GLY A 75 4.99 -4.67 -16.40
CA GLY A 75 6.30 -4.59 -15.74
C GLY A 75 7.45 -4.61 -16.75
N ILE A 76 8.45 -3.78 -16.48
CA ILE A 76 9.69 -3.70 -17.29
C ILE A 76 10.94 -4.08 -16.50
N GLN A 77 10.83 -4.20 -15.17
CA GLN A 77 11.87 -4.75 -14.31
C GLN A 77 11.25 -5.24 -13.00
N PHE A 78 11.66 -6.42 -12.53
CA PHE A 78 11.18 -7.03 -11.30
C PHE A 78 12.36 -7.31 -10.36
N ARG A 79 12.16 -7.06 -9.07
CA ARG A 79 13.16 -7.34 -8.04
C ARG A 79 12.53 -7.76 -6.73
N ARG A 80 13.12 -8.74 -6.05
CA ARG A 80 12.82 -9.08 -4.66
C ARG A 80 13.81 -8.38 -3.74
N LEU A 81 13.33 -7.45 -2.95
CA LEU A 81 14.13 -6.69 -2.00
C LEU A 81 14.30 -7.47 -0.70
N ASN A 82 15.45 -7.26 -0.01
CA ASN A 82 15.78 -7.94 1.25
C ASN A 82 15.82 -9.46 1.17
N ASP A 83 16.12 -10.03 0.03
CA ASP A 83 16.11 -11.47 -0.18
C ASP A 83 17.01 -12.22 0.81
N THR A 84 18.16 -11.65 1.15
CA THR A 84 19.13 -12.21 2.12
C THR A 84 18.78 -11.95 3.58
N ARG A 85 17.74 -11.16 3.88
CA ARG A 85 17.37 -10.76 5.26
C ARG A 85 16.29 -11.64 5.90
N GLY A 86 15.86 -12.66 5.19
CA GLY A 86 14.84 -13.60 5.66
C GLY A 86 13.40 -13.24 5.28
N PRO A 87 12.47 -14.21 5.36
CA PRO A 87 11.14 -14.13 4.75
C PRO A 87 10.24 -13.05 5.34
N ALA A 88 10.44 -12.67 6.60
CA ALA A 88 9.61 -11.66 7.29
C ALA A 88 9.72 -10.23 6.72
N VAL A 89 10.73 -9.94 5.90
CA VAL A 89 11.00 -8.59 5.37
C VAL A 89 11.32 -8.57 3.87
N ARG A 90 11.27 -9.74 3.21
CA ARG A 90 11.33 -9.81 1.74
C ARG A 90 10.16 -9.03 1.17
N SER A 91 10.37 -8.34 0.06
CA SER A 91 9.31 -7.59 -0.59
C SER A 91 9.56 -7.38 -2.07
N SER A 92 8.55 -7.63 -2.87
CA SER A 92 8.57 -7.48 -4.32
C SER A 92 8.49 -6.01 -4.72
N ARG A 93 9.21 -5.65 -5.80
CA ARG A 93 9.15 -4.34 -6.45
C ARG A 93 9.25 -4.54 -7.96
N ALA A 94 8.40 -3.85 -8.71
CA ALA A 94 8.51 -3.75 -10.16
C ALA A 94 8.60 -2.29 -10.62
N GLN A 95 9.41 -2.05 -11.65
CA GLN A 95 9.24 -0.89 -12.51
C GLN A 95 8.23 -1.27 -13.59
N VAL A 96 7.33 -0.36 -13.92
CA VAL A 96 6.31 -0.60 -14.94
C VAL A 96 6.44 0.41 -16.08
N ASP A 97 6.00 0.04 -17.27
CA ASP A 97 5.75 1.00 -18.34
C ASP A 97 4.53 1.82 -17.95
N ARG A 98 4.76 3.09 -17.61
CA ARG A 98 3.72 4.01 -17.12
C ARG A 98 2.54 4.12 -18.06
N GLN A 99 2.80 4.21 -19.37
CA GLN A 99 1.77 4.37 -20.37
C GLN A 99 0.97 3.09 -20.57
N GLU A 100 1.65 1.95 -20.65
CA GLU A 100 0.98 0.64 -20.77
C GLU A 100 0.18 0.31 -19.51
N TYR A 101 0.70 0.59 -18.31
CA TYR A 101 -0.01 0.42 -17.06
C TYR A 101 -1.31 1.24 -17.02
N ARG A 102 -1.22 2.53 -17.37
CA ARG A 102 -2.39 3.40 -17.46
C ARG A 102 -3.41 2.86 -18.46
N SER A 103 -2.97 2.52 -19.68
CA SER A 103 -3.83 1.98 -20.73
C SER A 103 -4.48 0.66 -20.33
N ARG A 104 -3.72 -0.21 -19.63
CA ARG A 104 -4.22 -1.48 -19.10
C ARG A 104 -5.30 -1.27 -18.02
N MET A 105 -5.06 -0.37 -17.07
CA MET A 105 -6.03 -0.06 -16.01
C MET A 105 -7.28 0.61 -16.57
N LYS A 106 -7.14 1.58 -17.48
CA LYS A 106 -8.26 2.22 -18.17
C LYS A 106 -9.13 1.19 -18.89
N ARG A 107 -8.53 0.32 -19.70
CA ARG A 107 -9.24 -0.74 -20.43
C ARG A 107 -9.98 -1.70 -19.50
N THR A 108 -9.41 -2.03 -18.34
CA THR A 108 -10.08 -2.87 -17.34
C THR A 108 -11.35 -2.22 -16.80
N VAL A 109 -11.27 -0.92 -16.48
CA VAL A 109 -12.43 -0.15 -15.99
C VAL A 109 -13.49 0.00 -17.09
N GLU A 110 -13.10 0.30 -18.32
CA GLU A 110 -14.01 0.47 -19.46
C GLU A 110 -14.75 -0.81 -19.85
N ASN A 111 -14.10 -1.97 -19.69
CA ASN A 111 -14.69 -3.28 -20.04
C ASN A 111 -15.38 -3.99 -18.86
N GLN A 112 -15.42 -3.38 -17.68
CA GLN A 112 -16.06 -4.00 -16.52
C GLN A 112 -17.59 -3.86 -16.63
N GLU A 113 -18.28 -5.00 -16.59
CA GLU A 113 -19.74 -5.04 -16.46
C GLU A 113 -20.21 -4.33 -15.19
N ASP A 114 -21.41 -3.77 -15.20
CA ASP A 114 -22.01 -2.98 -14.11
C ASP A 114 -21.21 -1.72 -13.72
N LEU A 115 -20.25 -1.27 -14.54
CA LEU A 115 -19.46 -0.07 -14.31
C LEU A 115 -19.67 0.95 -15.44
N SER A 116 -20.17 2.12 -15.08
CA SER A 116 -20.25 3.28 -15.96
C SER A 116 -19.17 4.31 -15.59
N ILE A 117 -18.73 5.09 -16.57
CA ILE A 117 -17.72 6.13 -16.37
C ILE A 117 -18.30 7.47 -16.83
N GLN A 118 -18.08 8.51 -16.03
CA GLN A 118 -18.47 9.89 -16.37
C GLN A 118 -17.27 10.83 -16.18
N GLU A 119 -17.01 11.65 -17.22
CA GLU A 119 -16.03 12.73 -17.12
C GLU A 119 -16.72 13.98 -16.54
N ALA A 120 -16.44 14.29 -15.28
CA ALA A 120 -16.98 15.44 -14.56
C ALA A 120 -16.16 15.73 -13.29
N THR A 121 -16.34 16.93 -12.74
CA THR A 121 -15.85 17.31 -11.40
C THR A 121 -17.00 17.30 -10.39
N VAL A 122 -16.83 16.59 -9.28
CA VAL A 122 -17.81 16.61 -8.19
C VAL A 122 -17.55 17.84 -7.33
N GLU A 123 -18.60 18.68 -7.18
CA GLU A 123 -18.56 19.93 -6.42
C GLU A 123 -19.25 19.82 -5.06
N GLU A 124 -20.29 18.98 -4.94
CA GLU A 124 -21.08 18.90 -3.72
C GLU A 124 -21.51 17.47 -3.40
N ILE A 125 -21.50 17.15 -2.11
CA ILE A 125 -22.02 15.90 -1.55
C ILE A 125 -23.42 16.18 -1.02
N LEU A 126 -24.41 15.42 -1.51
CA LEU A 126 -25.80 15.56 -1.14
C LEU A 126 -26.15 14.62 0.02
N ILE A 127 -26.71 15.16 1.10
CA ILE A 127 -27.00 14.43 2.33
C ILE A 127 -28.46 14.65 2.75
N HIS A 128 -29.07 13.60 3.27
CA HIS A 128 -30.35 13.66 3.94
C HIS A 128 -30.31 12.85 5.25
N ARG A 129 -30.61 13.47 6.40
CA ARG A 129 -30.62 12.83 7.73
C ARG A 129 -29.36 12.02 8.03
N ASP A 130 -28.18 12.64 7.88
CA ASP A 130 -26.86 12.03 8.13
C ASP A 130 -26.55 10.80 7.25
N GLN A 131 -27.18 10.69 6.09
CA GLN A 131 -26.91 9.68 5.08
C GLN A 131 -26.63 10.32 3.74
N VAL A 132 -25.63 9.81 3.00
CA VAL A 132 -25.40 10.23 1.62
C VAL A 132 -26.57 9.81 0.73
N ILE A 133 -26.99 10.73 -0.14
CA ILE A 133 -28.04 10.47 -1.13
C ILE A 133 -27.56 10.70 -2.57
N GLY A 134 -26.39 11.32 -2.77
CA GLY A 134 -25.86 11.59 -4.10
C GLY A 134 -24.74 12.62 -4.11
N VAL A 135 -24.40 13.04 -5.32
CA VAL A 135 -23.42 14.10 -5.61
C VAL A 135 -23.98 15.06 -6.66
N LYS A 136 -23.42 16.27 -6.68
CA LYS A 136 -23.66 17.28 -7.72
C LYS A 136 -22.34 17.58 -8.43
N THR A 137 -22.37 17.62 -9.75
CA THR A 137 -21.21 17.91 -10.59
C THR A 137 -21.09 19.39 -10.97
N ASP A 138 -19.97 19.76 -11.57
CA ASP A 138 -19.69 21.10 -12.12
C ASP A 138 -20.65 21.52 -13.23
N SER A 139 -21.32 20.58 -13.90
CA SER A 139 -22.38 20.82 -14.88
C SER A 139 -23.79 20.91 -14.25
N ASP A 140 -23.91 21.05 -12.93
CA ASP A 140 -25.17 21.04 -12.17
C ASP A 140 -25.96 19.71 -12.24
N GLU A 141 -25.37 18.66 -12.78
CA GLU A 141 -25.99 17.35 -12.84
C GLU A 141 -26.01 16.71 -11.45
N THR A 142 -27.16 16.11 -11.10
CA THR A 142 -27.33 15.37 -9.84
C THR A 142 -27.32 13.87 -10.11
N VAL A 143 -26.42 13.16 -9.43
CA VAL A 143 -26.34 11.70 -9.44
C VAL A 143 -26.72 11.17 -8.07
N LEU A 144 -27.78 10.36 -7.99
CA LEU A 144 -28.23 9.73 -6.76
C LEU A 144 -27.49 8.41 -6.50
N THR A 145 -27.20 8.14 -5.24
CA THR A 145 -26.51 6.89 -4.84
C THR A 145 -26.89 6.47 -3.42
N LYS A 146 -26.71 5.17 -3.13
CA LYS A 146 -26.83 4.61 -1.77
C LYS A 146 -25.51 4.70 -0.99
N ALA A 147 -24.36 4.58 -1.72
CA ALA A 147 -23.03 4.68 -1.14
C ALA A 147 -22.10 5.53 -2.04
N LEU A 148 -21.28 6.36 -1.41
CA LEU A 148 -20.33 7.25 -2.08
C LEU A 148 -18.91 6.98 -1.57
N ILE A 149 -17.96 6.76 -2.50
CA ILE A 149 -16.56 6.58 -2.17
C ILE A 149 -15.75 7.76 -2.74
N LEU A 150 -15.04 8.48 -1.87
CA LEU A 150 -14.20 9.60 -2.25
C LEU A 150 -12.73 9.17 -2.33
N ALA A 151 -12.14 9.30 -3.52
CA ALA A 151 -10.75 8.98 -3.82
C ALA A 151 -10.05 10.10 -4.63
N PRO A 152 -10.13 11.38 -4.21
CA PRO A 152 -9.74 12.56 -5.01
C PRO A 152 -8.23 12.74 -5.17
N GLY A 153 -7.39 11.93 -4.53
CA GLY A 153 -5.93 12.05 -4.62
C GLY A 153 -5.40 13.40 -4.13
N THR A 154 -4.52 14.04 -4.92
CA THR A 154 -3.94 15.36 -4.64
C THR A 154 -4.79 16.51 -5.15
N PHE A 155 -6.02 16.26 -5.62
CA PHE A 155 -6.82 17.27 -6.32
C PHE A 155 -7.59 18.18 -5.39
N MET A 156 -7.92 17.74 -4.15
CA MET A 156 -8.66 18.57 -3.18
C MET A 156 -7.89 19.83 -2.82
N ASN A 157 -8.39 20.98 -3.31
CA ASN A 157 -7.76 22.29 -3.14
C ASN A 157 -6.26 22.27 -3.45
N GLY A 158 -5.90 21.55 -4.55
CA GLY A 158 -4.52 21.32 -4.97
C GLY A 158 -3.80 22.60 -5.37
N LEU A 159 -2.54 22.77 -4.91
CA LEU A 159 -1.71 23.93 -5.21
C LEU A 159 -0.28 23.48 -5.55
N ILE A 160 0.14 23.71 -6.79
CA ILE A 160 1.49 23.38 -7.28
C ILE A 160 2.45 24.52 -6.97
N HIS A 161 3.69 24.18 -6.59
CA HIS A 161 4.80 25.11 -6.34
C HIS A 161 6.04 24.73 -7.14
N ILE A 162 6.61 25.68 -7.86
CA ILE A 162 7.91 25.60 -8.55
C ILE A 162 8.67 26.88 -8.21
N GLY A 163 9.67 26.80 -7.34
CA GLY A 163 10.23 27.99 -6.74
C GLY A 163 9.13 28.79 -6.04
N LEU A 164 9.15 30.10 -6.15
CA LEU A 164 8.15 30.99 -5.54
C LEU A 164 6.85 31.11 -6.38
N THR A 165 6.82 30.53 -7.58
CA THR A 165 5.61 30.49 -8.41
C THR A 165 4.69 29.38 -7.92
N HIS A 166 3.40 29.68 -7.79
CA HIS A 166 2.38 28.71 -7.43
C HIS A 166 1.08 28.94 -8.20
N PHE A 167 0.34 27.87 -8.44
CA PHE A 167 -0.95 27.92 -9.13
C PHE A 167 -1.83 26.73 -8.74
N SER A 168 -3.16 26.95 -8.82
CA SER A 168 -4.15 25.93 -8.49
C SER A 168 -4.13 24.81 -9.52
N ALA A 169 -3.85 23.59 -9.08
CA ALA A 169 -3.90 22.38 -9.90
C ALA A 169 -3.87 21.14 -8.98
N GLY A 170 -4.51 20.05 -9.40
CA GLY A 170 -4.43 18.75 -8.71
C GLY A 170 -3.18 17.96 -9.08
N ARG A 171 -2.68 18.21 -10.30
CA ARG A 171 -1.44 17.68 -10.90
C ARG A 171 -1.06 18.62 -12.03
N MET A 172 0.20 18.59 -12.49
CA MET A 172 0.64 19.41 -13.63
C MET A 172 -0.23 19.13 -14.86
N GLY A 173 -0.93 20.18 -15.33
CA GLY A 173 -1.86 20.12 -16.48
C GLY A 173 -3.29 19.65 -16.16
N ASP A 174 -3.62 19.41 -14.88
CA ASP A 174 -4.96 19.01 -14.46
C ASP A 174 -5.51 19.94 -13.37
N PRO A 175 -6.80 20.39 -13.47
CA PRO A 175 -7.37 21.34 -12.53
C PRO A 175 -7.51 20.77 -11.12
N ALA A 176 -7.55 21.63 -10.11
CA ALA A 176 -7.88 21.25 -8.74
C ALA A 176 -9.39 21.09 -8.56
N SER A 177 -9.80 20.26 -7.58
CA SER A 177 -11.18 20.10 -7.12
C SER A 177 -11.36 20.96 -5.86
N ILE A 178 -12.01 22.11 -5.98
CA ILE A 178 -12.19 23.07 -4.90
C ILE A 178 -13.53 22.84 -4.19
N GLY A 179 -14.62 22.71 -4.93
CA GLY A 179 -15.97 22.57 -4.36
C GLY A 179 -16.12 21.33 -3.48
N LEU A 180 -15.52 20.19 -3.86
CA LEU A 180 -15.52 18.98 -3.04
C LEU A 180 -14.87 19.23 -1.66
N SER A 181 -13.73 19.95 -1.63
CA SER A 181 -13.06 20.31 -0.37
C SER A 181 -13.94 21.21 0.49
N GLU A 182 -14.59 22.20 -0.11
CA GLU A 182 -15.52 23.09 0.59
C GLU A 182 -16.77 22.36 1.08
N SER A 183 -17.30 21.42 0.28
CA SER A 183 -18.43 20.57 0.68
C SER A 183 -18.09 19.78 1.93
N LEU A 184 -16.93 19.14 1.99
CA LEU A 184 -16.46 18.41 3.18
C LEU A 184 -16.30 19.34 4.41
N LYS A 185 -15.79 20.55 4.22
CA LYS A 185 -15.69 21.56 5.29
C LYS A 185 -17.07 21.96 5.83
N ARG A 186 -18.04 22.22 4.93
CA ARG A 186 -19.43 22.53 5.33
C ARG A 186 -20.09 21.39 6.10
N LEU A 187 -19.76 20.14 5.77
CA LEU A 187 -20.21 18.94 6.48
C LEU A 187 -19.50 18.73 7.83
N GLY A 188 -18.60 19.63 8.22
CA GLY A 188 -17.93 19.64 9.50
C GLY A 188 -16.83 18.62 9.67
N PHE A 189 -16.24 18.08 8.58
CA PHE A 189 -15.06 17.23 8.65
C PHE A 189 -13.83 18.03 9.08
N ARG A 190 -12.98 17.42 9.91
CA ARG A 190 -11.70 18.01 10.29
C ARG A 190 -10.73 17.89 9.13
N MET A 191 -10.43 19.01 8.51
CA MET A 191 -9.53 19.11 7.38
C MET A 191 -8.11 19.47 7.85
N GLY A 192 -7.13 18.95 7.16
CA GLY A 192 -5.74 19.34 7.27
C GLY A 192 -5.13 19.52 5.89
N ARG A 193 -3.84 19.92 5.84
CA ARG A 193 -3.14 20.15 4.59
C ARG A 193 -1.81 19.41 4.59
N LEU A 194 -1.60 18.59 3.56
CA LEU A 194 -0.37 17.84 3.35
C LEU A 194 0.34 18.28 2.08
N LYS A 195 1.61 17.94 1.98
CA LYS A 195 2.46 18.22 0.82
C LYS A 195 3.12 16.94 0.34
N THR A 196 3.15 16.74 -0.97
CA THR A 196 4.04 15.79 -1.61
C THR A 196 4.84 16.47 -2.71
N GLY A 197 5.74 15.76 -3.39
CA GLY A 197 6.54 16.32 -4.47
C GLY A 197 6.93 15.27 -5.49
N THR A 198 7.32 15.73 -6.67
CA THR A 198 7.80 14.86 -7.74
C THR A 198 9.16 15.32 -8.26
N THR A 199 9.82 14.47 -8.99
CA THR A 199 11.12 14.78 -9.62
C THR A 199 10.89 15.43 -10.99
N PRO A 200 11.89 16.14 -11.55
CA PRO A 200 11.89 16.48 -12.95
C PRO A 200 11.73 15.24 -13.84
N ARG A 201 11.27 15.41 -15.05
CA ARG A 201 11.33 14.35 -16.10
C ARG A 201 12.44 14.71 -17.06
N LEU A 202 13.32 13.75 -17.34
CA LEU A 202 14.53 13.93 -18.13
C LEU A 202 14.36 13.33 -19.53
N ASP A 203 14.95 13.96 -20.54
CA ASP A 203 15.03 13.35 -21.86
C ASP A 203 16.14 12.30 -21.88
N ARG A 204 15.78 11.06 -22.23
CA ARG A 204 16.68 9.92 -22.32
C ARG A 204 17.87 10.17 -23.26
N HIS A 205 17.66 10.89 -24.36
CA HIS A 205 18.68 11.16 -25.37
C HIS A 205 19.77 12.12 -24.88
N SER A 206 19.50 12.87 -23.82
CA SER A 206 20.42 13.82 -23.19
C SER A 206 21.23 13.23 -22.04
N ILE A 207 21.09 11.92 -21.75
CA ILE A 207 21.75 11.21 -20.65
C ILE A 207 22.88 10.34 -21.18
N ASP A 208 24.08 10.48 -20.62
CA ASP A 208 25.20 9.60 -20.92
C ASP A 208 25.19 8.36 -20.01
N PHE A 209 24.48 7.34 -20.43
CA PHE A 209 24.36 6.07 -19.70
C PHE A 209 25.68 5.27 -19.62
N THR A 210 26.68 5.57 -20.46
CA THR A 210 27.96 4.85 -20.46
C THR A 210 28.75 5.07 -19.18
N GLN A 211 28.52 6.20 -18.53
CA GLN A 211 29.15 6.59 -17.27
C GLN A 211 28.43 6.03 -16.02
N LEU A 212 27.30 5.37 -16.18
CA LEU A 212 26.40 5.01 -15.09
C LEU A 212 26.45 3.51 -14.77
N THR A 213 26.18 3.16 -13.52
CA THR A 213 26.09 1.76 -13.10
C THR A 213 24.71 1.20 -13.45
N ARG A 214 24.69 0.11 -14.22
CA ARG A 214 23.44 -0.60 -14.54
C ARG A 214 22.96 -1.41 -13.33
N GLN A 215 21.66 -1.41 -13.11
CA GLN A 215 21.00 -2.28 -12.15
C GLN A 215 19.96 -3.10 -12.90
N PHE A 216 20.19 -4.41 -12.98
CA PHE A 216 19.30 -5.36 -13.64
C PHE A 216 18.18 -5.82 -12.69
N GLY A 217 17.10 -6.37 -13.26
CA GLY A 217 16.08 -7.11 -12.55
C GLY A 217 16.58 -8.51 -12.13
N ASP A 218 15.76 -9.21 -11.37
CA ASP A 218 16.03 -10.60 -10.97
C ASP A 218 15.74 -11.56 -12.15
N GLU A 219 16.50 -12.64 -12.24
CA GLU A 219 16.35 -13.71 -13.23
C GLU A 219 16.23 -15.07 -12.55
N PRO A 220 15.08 -15.77 -12.71
CA PRO A 220 13.85 -15.34 -13.38
C PRO A 220 13.08 -14.28 -12.57
N PRO A 221 12.29 -13.41 -13.23
CA PRO A 221 11.45 -12.45 -12.54
C PRO A 221 10.29 -13.14 -11.82
N LEU A 222 9.98 -12.70 -10.58
CA LEU A 222 8.88 -13.24 -9.80
C LEU A 222 7.61 -12.40 -9.95
N PRO A 223 6.45 -13.01 -10.27
CA PRO A 223 5.19 -12.30 -10.39
C PRO A 223 4.70 -11.69 -9.06
N PHE A 224 3.93 -10.61 -9.14
CA PHE A 224 3.16 -10.10 -8.02
C PHE A 224 1.87 -10.90 -7.80
N SER A 225 1.09 -11.14 -8.84
CA SER A 225 -0.17 -11.87 -8.73
C SER A 225 0.08 -13.37 -8.51
N PHE A 226 -0.71 -13.96 -7.62
CA PHE A 226 -0.74 -15.42 -7.42
C PHE A 226 -1.43 -16.16 -8.59
N SER A 227 -2.09 -15.42 -9.49
CA SER A 227 -2.71 -15.97 -10.70
C SER A 227 -1.80 -15.88 -11.93
N THR A 228 -0.65 -15.22 -11.84
CA THR A 228 0.36 -15.14 -12.91
C THR A 228 1.39 -16.27 -12.73
N GLU A 229 1.48 -17.16 -13.71
CA GLU A 229 2.43 -18.29 -13.65
C GLU A 229 3.89 -17.84 -13.83
N LYS A 230 4.15 -17.00 -14.84
CA LYS A 230 5.49 -16.49 -15.16
C LYS A 230 5.45 -15.13 -15.83
N ILE A 231 6.54 -14.41 -15.73
CA ILE A 231 6.78 -13.15 -16.43
C ILE A 231 7.68 -13.45 -17.64
N GLU A 232 7.20 -13.17 -18.83
CA GLU A 232 7.94 -13.42 -20.08
C GLU A 232 8.56 -12.15 -20.69
N THR A 233 8.31 -11.00 -20.07
CA THR A 233 8.72 -9.70 -20.59
C THR A 233 10.23 -9.50 -20.46
N GLU A 234 10.91 -9.09 -21.54
CA GLU A 234 12.30 -8.66 -21.51
C GLU A 234 12.47 -7.49 -20.53
N GLN A 235 13.40 -7.60 -19.59
CA GLN A 235 13.61 -6.60 -18.55
C GLN A 235 14.53 -5.47 -19.01
N LEU A 236 14.22 -4.23 -18.60
CA LEU A 236 15.07 -3.07 -18.81
C LEU A 236 15.87 -2.75 -17.56
N PRO A 237 17.15 -2.38 -17.66
CA PRO A 237 17.92 -1.94 -16.51
C PRO A 237 17.50 -0.54 -16.05
N CYS A 238 17.55 -0.30 -14.73
CA CYS A 238 17.67 1.03 -14.16
C CYS A 238 19.16 1.42 -14.10
N TYR A 239 19.44 2.71 -13.91
CA TYR A 239 20.79 3.20 -13.79
C TYR A 239 20.98 3.97 -12.49
N ILE A 240 22.19 3.90 -11.93
CA ILE A 240 22.52 4.52 -10.65
C ILE A 240 23.55 5.60 -10.87
N THR A 241 23.25 6.79 -10.31
CA THR A 241 24.17 7.90 -10.17
C THR A 241 24.06 8.53 -8.77
N TYR A 242 24.80 9.58 -8.51
CA TYR A 242 24.86 10.23 -7.19
C TYR A 242 24.95 11.73 -7.31
N THR A 243 24.33 12.46 -6.40
CA THR A 243 24.68 13.86 -6.15
C THR A 243 26.14 13.97 -5.68
N ASN A 244 26.70 15.15 -5.73
CA ASN A 244 28.07 15.46 -5.27
C ASN A 244 28.09 16.80 -4.52
N ILE A 245 29.24 17.22 -4.03
CA ILE A 245 29.41 18.45 -3.25
C ILE A 245 28.94 19.66 -4.04
N ARG A 246 29.31 19.77 -5.34
CA ARG A 246 28.86 20.86 -6.23
C ARG A 246 27.34 20.89 -6.38
N THR A 247 26.73 19.71 -6.53
CA THR A 247 25.26 19.60 -6.55
C THR A 247 24.64 20.16 -5.27
N HIS A 248 25.22 19.81 -4.12
CA HIS A 248 24.73 20.30 -2.81
C HIS A 248 24.92 21.81 -2.63
N GLU A 249 26.00 22.38 -3.13
CA GLU A 249 26.24 23.85 -3.13
C GLU A 249 25.20 24.57 -3.98
N ILE A 250 24.92 24.05 -5.18
CA ILE A 250 23.89 24.63 -6.06
C ILE A 250 22.52 24.59 -5.37
N ILE A 251 22.15 23.45 -4.74
CA ILE A 251 20.90 23.33 -3.99
C ILE A 251 20.83 24.34 -2.87
N ARG A 252 21.90 24.47 -2.05
CA ARG A 252 21.95 25.44 -0.94
C ARG A 252 21.83 26.88 -1.43
N SER A 253 22.43 27.22 -2.57
CA SER A 253 22.33 28.57 -3.16
C SER A 253 20.92 28.92 -3.68
N GLY A 254 20.02 27.96 -3.76
CA GLY A 254 18.62 28.18 -4.18
C GLY A 254 17.60 28.07 -3.06
N LEU A 255 18.02 27.87 -1.79
CA LEU A 255 17.10 27.70 -0.67
C LEU A 255 16.31 28.98 -0.34
N ASP A 256 16.84 30.16 -0.63
CA ASP A 256 16.15 31.44 -0.54
C ASP A 256 15.00 31.63 -1.51
N ARG A 257 14.89 30.72 -2.51
CA ARG A 257 13.81 30.66 -3.49
C ARG A 257 13.05 29.32 -3.42
N SER A 258 13.31 28.52 -2.39
CA SER A 258 12.57 27.27 -2.15
C SER A 258 11.26 27.57 -1.43
N PRO A 259 10.09 27.18 -1.97
CA PRO A 259 8.81 27.46 -1.34
C PRO A 259 8.68 26.77 0.03
N LEU A 260 9.42 25.69 0.25
CA LEU A 260 9.49 24.97 1.52
C LEU A 260 10.28 25.78 2.58
N TYR A 261 11.45 26.32 2.20
CA TYR A 261 12.34 27.03 3.11
C TYR A 261 11.97 28.52 3.32
N CYS A 262 11.25 29.10 2.36
CA CYS A 262 10.66 30.44 2.49
C CYS A 262 9.30 30.44 3.23
N GLY A 263 8.81 29.30 3.70
CA GLY A 263 7.54 29.22 4.43
C GLY A 263 6.29 29.47 3.59
N VAL A 264 6.39 29.40 2.25
CA VAL A 264 5.24 29.49 1.34
C VAL A 264 4.39 28.23 1.44
N ILE A 265 5.03 27.04 1.43
CA ILE A 265 4.38 25.75 1.66
C ILE A 265 4.06 25.64 3.15
N LYS A 266 2.77 25.41 3.45
CA LYS A 266 2.24 25.20 4.81
C LYS A 266 1.99 23.74 5.14
N GLY A 267 1.76 22.91 4.11
CA GLY A 267 1.51 21.49 4.23
C GLY A 267 2.73 20.70 4.70
N ILE A 268 2.53 19.75 5.59
CA ILE A 268 3.58 18.89 6.10
C ILE A 268 3.95 17.85 5.03
N GLY A 269 5.24 17.72 4.73
CA GLY A 269 5.78 16.78 3.75
C GLY A 269 6.08 15.39 4.34
N PRO A 270 6.22 14.36 3.50
CA PRO A 270 6.50 13.00 3.95
C PRO A 270 7.93 12.87 4.51
N ARG A 271 8.06 12.38 5.73
CA ARG A 271 9.34 12.15 6.41
C ARG A 271 10.28 11.19 5.65
N TYR A 272 9.72 10.18 5.00
CA TYR A 272 10.46 9.09 4.36
C TYR A 272 10.63 9.24 2.84
N CYS A 273 10.13 10.33 2.27
CA CYS A 273 10.41 10.72 0.90
C CYS A 273 10.71 12.25 0.88
N PRO A 274 11.78 12.67 1.59
CA PRO A 274 12.12 14.09 1.66
C PRO A 274 12.56 14.58 0.27
N SER A 275 12.33 15.85 0.00
CA SER A 275 12.88 16.51 -1.19
C SER A 275 14.40 16.51 -1.13
N ILE A 276 15.05 16.76 -2.26
CA ILE A 276 16.51 16.79 -2.29
C ILE A 276 17.06 17.94 -1.42
N GLU A 277 16.33 19.07 -1.35
CA GLU A 277 16.65 20.19 -0.46
C GLU A 277 16.68 19.73 1.00
N ASP A 278 15.67 18.99 1.44
CA ASP A 278 15.61 18.43 2.80
C ASP A 278 16.76 17.46 3.08
N LYS A 279 17.11 16.60 2.10
CA LYS A 279 18.23 15.67 2.25
C LYS A 279 19.55 16.41 2.45
N VAL A 280 19.80 17.44 1.64
CA VAL A 280 21.05 18.22 1.67
C VAL A 280 21.17 19.05 2.95
N VAL A 281 20.07 19.52 3.51
CA VAL A 281 20.07 20.29 4.76
C VAL A 281 20.12 19.38 5.99
N ARG A 282 19.23 18.37 6.06
CA ARG A 282 19.13 17.48 7.24
C ARG A 282 20.29 16.49 7.38
N PHE A 283 20.90 16.11 6.27
CA PHE A 283 22.04 15.19 6.22
C PHE A 283 23.27 15.88 5.61
N ALA A 284 23.62 17.03 6.14
CA ALA A 284 24.70 17.89 5.63
C ALA A 284 26.09 17.22 5.65
N ASP A 285 26.29 16.21 6.51
CA ASP A 285 27.47 15.36 6.61
C ASP A 285 27.64 14.40 5.43
N LYS A 286 26.54 14.09 4.71
CA LYS A 286 26.56 13.19 3.55
C LYS A 286 27.10 13.92 2.33
N LYS A 287 28.20 13.40 1.77
CA LYS A 287 28.83 13.96 0.56
C LYS A 287 28.07 13.65 -0.73
N ARG A 288 27.16 12.65 -0.72
CA ARG A 288 26.38 12.24 -1.87
C ARG A 288 25.07 11.57 -1.46
N HIS A 289 24.05 11.68 -2.31
CA HIS A 289 22.79 10.95 -2.25
C HIS A 289 22.61 10.15 -3.52
N GLN A 290 22.12 8.92 -3.39
CA GLN A 290 21.87 8.02 -4.53
C GLN A 290 20.65 8.46 -5.32
N ILE A 291 20.76 8.34 -6.65
CA ILE A 291 19.71 8.62 -7.62
C ILE A 291 19.57 7.39 -8.51
N PHE A 292 18.32 6.94 -8.68
CA PHE A 292 17.99 5.91 -9.66
C PHE A 292 17.38 6.58 -10.89
N LEU A 293 17.94 6.36 -12.05
CA LEU A 293 17.35 6.74 -13.32
C LEU A 293 16.49 5.57 -13.79
N GLU A 294 15.19 5.74 -13.62
CA GLU A 294 14.19 4.72 -13.91
C GLU A 294 13.56 5.04 -15.27
N PRO A 295 13.61 4.11 -16.27
CA PRO A 295 12.87 4.29 -17.52
C PRO A 295 11.37 4.45 -17.22
N ASP A 296 10.73 5.44 -17.84
CA ASP A 296 9.29 5.67 -17.64
C ASP A 296 8.43 4.73 -18.51
N GLY A 297 9.07 3.99 -19.41
CA GLY A 297 8.49 2.97 -20.30
C GLY A 297 9.44 2.57 -21.41
N ARG A 298 8.96 1.65 -22.28
CA ARG A 298 9.76 1.12 -23.41
C ARG A 298 9.84 2.08 -24.59
N LYS A 299 8.73 2.74 -24.87
CA LYS A 299 8.56 3.59 -26.06
C LYS A 299 8.68 5.09 -25.76
N THR A 300 8.86 5.48 -24.51
CA THR A 300 8.99 6.87 -24.10
C THR A 300 10.45 7.31 -24.01
N THR A 301 10.69 8.59 -24.28
CA THR A 301 11.99 9.23 -24.03
C THR A 301 12.13 9.73 -22.58
N GLU A 302 11.07 9.67 -21.78
CA GLU A 302 11.09 10.16 -20.41
C GLU A 302 11.85 9.18 -19.47
N VAL A 303 12.71 9.76 -18.62
CA VAL A 303 13.39 9.08 -17.53
C VAL A 303 13.02 9.74 -16.21
N TYR A 304 12.68 8.93 -15.20
CA TYR A 304 12.36 9.36 -13.85
C TYR A 304 13.59 9.27 -12.95
N PRO A 305 14.20 10.40 -12.51
CA PRO A 305 15.34 10.39 -11.59
C PRO A 305 14.84 10.26 -10.15
N ASN A 306 14.63 9.02 -9.69
CA ASN A 306 14.15 8.74 -8.35
C ASN A 306 15.18 9.13 -7.28
N GLY A 307 14.73 9.83 -6.24
CA GLY A 307 15.59 10.28 -5.12
C GLY A 307 15.96 11.76 -5.16
N ILE A 308 15.52 12.50 -6.21
CA ILE A 308 15.81 13.92 -6.39
C ILE A 308 14.54 14.77 -6.55
N SER A 309 13.45 14.39 -5.87
CA SER A 309 12.23 15.20 -5.79
C SER A 309 12.56 16.61 -5.30
N THR A 310 12.00 17.63 -5.94
CA THR A 310 12.34 19.03 -5.64
C THR A 310 11.21 19.98 -6.01
N SER A 311 11.17 21.13 -5.31
CA SER A 311 10.33 22.28 -5.65
C SER A 311 11.16 23.56 -5.92
N LEU A 312 12.46 23.43 -6.04
CA LEU A 312 13.35 24.54 -6.40
C LEU A 312 12.97 25.18 -7.75
N PRO A 313 13.35 26.42 -8.01
CA PRO A 313 13.15 27.06 -9.32
C PRO A 313 13.81 26.28 -10.45
N GLN A 314 13.25 26.35 -11.65
CA GLN A 314 13.69 25.56 -12.81
C GLN A 314 15.17 25.78 -13.17
N ASP A 315 15.70 27.01 -13.03
CA ASP A 315 17.11 27.31 -13.25
C ASP A 315 18.02 26.54 -12.28
N VAL A 316 17.63 26.45 -11.00
CA VAL A 316 18.35 25.67 -10.00
C VAL A 316 18.25 24.18 -10.30
N GLN A 317 17.05 23.68 -10.69
CA GLN A 317 16.89 22.29 -11.07
C GLN A 317 17.80 21.91 -12.24
N THR A 318 17.91 22.74 -13.27
CA THR A 318 18.80 22.50 -14.41
C THR A 318 20.26 22.48 -14.01
N ARG A 319 20.71 23.47 -13.22
CA ARG A 319 22.10 23.54 -12.74
C ARG A 319 22.48 22.36 -11.84
N MET A 320 21.63 21.98 -10.90
CA MET A 320 21.91 20.85 -10.01
C MET A 320 21.97 19.53 -10.77
N LEU A 321 21.07 19.28 -11.72
CA LEU A 321 21.07 18.06 -12.54
C LEU A 321 22.35 17.99 -13.38
N ARG A 322 22.72 19.09 -14.06
CA ARG A 322 23.92 19.14 -14.90
C ARG A 322 25.24 19.07 -14.13
N SER A 323 25.19 19.12 -12.79
CA SER A 323 26.37 18.88 -11.95
C SER A 323 26.56 17.40 -11.59
N ILE A 324 25.63 16.51 -12.00
CA ILE A 324 25.61 15.08 -11.67
C ILE A 324 26.23 14.28 -12.80
N LYS A 325 27.06 13.28 -12.47
CA LYS A 325 27.74 12.41 -13.44
C LYS A 325 26.72 11.70 -14.33
N GLY A 326 26.95 11.79 -15.67
CA GLY A 326 26.08 11.26 -16.71
C GLY A 326 24.87 12.14 -17.06
N LEU A 327 24.69 13.28 -16.36
CA LEU A 327 23.60 14.23 -16.59
C LEU A 327 24.12 15.63 -17.01
N GLU A 328 25.39 15.76 -17.40
CA GLU A 328 26.04 17.04 -17.69
C GLU A 328 25.34 17.82 -18.81
N GLN A 329 24.74 17.11 -19.77
CA GLN A 329 24.02 17.68 -20.91
C GLN A 329 22.50 17.46 -20.83
N VAL A 330 22.01 17.07 -19.64
CA VAL A 330 20.60 16.65 -19.48
C VAL A 330 19.63 17.78 -19.83
N GLU A 331 18.56 17.41 -20.51
CA GLU A 331 17.39 18.24 -20.81
C GLU A 331 16.20 17.83 -19.94
N ILE A 332 15.52 18.84 -19.40
CA ILE A 332 14.34 18.66 -18.55
C ILE A 332 13.09 18.80 -19.43
N ILE A 333 12.35 17.70 -19.63
CA ILE A 333 11.06 17.69 -20.32
C ILE A 333 9.99 18.41 -19.48
N ARG A 334 9.98 18.14 -18.17
CA ARG A 334 9.07 18.75 -17.20
C ARG A 334 9.80 18.99 -15.88
N PRO A 335 9.64 20.18 -15.27
CA PRO A 335 10.27 20.44 -13.98
C PRO A 335 9.67 19.61 -12.85
N GLY A 336 10.46 19.35 -11.81
CA GLY A 336 9.96 18.88 -10.53
C GLY A 336 9.14 19.96 -9.85
N TYR A 337 8.16 19.53 -9.03
CA TYR A 337 7.30 20.43 -8.28
C TYR A 337 6.85 19.82 -6.96
N ALA A 338 6.45 20.67 -6.03
CA ALA A 338 5.68 20.26 -4.88
C ALA A 338 4.20 20.53 -5.12
N ILE A 339 3.35 19.71 -4.52
CA ILE A 339 1.91 19.91 -4.49
C ILE A 339 1.42 19.83 -3.05
N GLU A 340 0.66 20.85 -2.65
CA GLU A 340 -0.14 20.87 -1.43
C GLU A 340 -1.58 20.49 -1.75
N TYR A 341 -2.25 19.78 -0.85
CA TYR A 341 -3.63 19.36 -1.01
C TYR A 341 -4.30 19.17 0.36
N ASP A 342 -5.62 19.31 0.38
CA ASP A 342 -6.42 19.09 1.58
C ASP A 342 -6.62 17.58 1.81
N PHE A 343 -6.69 17.16 3.09
CA PHE A 343 -7.05 15.82 3.53
C PHE A 343 -8.01 15.88 4.72
N VAL A 344 -8.71 14.80 4.99
CA VAL A 344 -9.59 14.65 6.15
C VAL A 344 -8.83 13.87 7.24
N ASP A 345 -8.97 14.27 8.50
CA ASP A 345 -8.42 13.53 9.65
C ASP A 345 -8.99 12.10 9.64
N PRO A 346 -8.16 11.06 9.38
CA PRO A 346 -8.66 9.70 9.21
C PRO A 346 -9.23 9.09 10.50
N THR A 347 -9.04 9.72 11.65
CA THR A 347 -9.72 9.31 12.90
C THR A 347 -11.24 9.55 12.86
N GLU A 348 -11.74 10.26 11.85
CA GLU A 348 -13.18 10.40 11.57
C GLU A 348 -13.79 9.20 10.83
N LEU A 349 -12.97 8.19 10.50
CA LEU A 349 -13.41 6.96 9.84
C LEU A 349 -13.61 5.82 10.83
N LYS A 350 -14.55 4.94 10.50
CA LYS A 350 -14.68 3.59 11.05
C LYS A 350 -13.61 2.68 10.44
N PRO A 351 -13.31 1.50 11.02
CA PRO A 351 -12.41 0.51 10.40
C PRO A 351 -12.86 0.01 9.02
N SER A 352 -14.13 0.18 8.67
CA SER A 352 -14.68 -0.08 7.33
C SER A 352 -14.32 0.97 6.28
N LEU A 353 -13.63 2.06 6.67
CA LEU A 353 -13.41 3.29 5.90
C LEU A 353 -14.67 4.11 5.65
N GLU A 354 -15.82 3.73 6.19
CA GLU A 354 -17.01 4.59 6.27
C GLU A 354 -16.77 5.73 7.26
N THR A 355 -17.30 6.93 6.96
CA THR A 355 -17.21 8.05 7.89
C THR A 355 -18.10 7.83 9.13
N LYS A 356 -17.66 8.32 10.30
CA LYS A 356 -18.43 8.23 11.54
C LYS A 356 -19.64 9.17 11.54
N LYS A 357 -19.60 10.26 10.75
CA LYS A 357 -20.64 11.30 10.71
C LYS A 357 -21.75 11.02 9.72
N ILE A 358 -21.41 10.46 8.56
CA ILE A 358 -22.32 10.34 7.42
C ILE A 358 -22.35 8.88 6.98
N ARG A 359 -23.51 8.26 7.08
CA ARG A 359 -23.71 6.88 6.66
C ARG A 359 -23.63 6.76 5.14
N GLY A 360 -22.99 5.68 4.66
CA GLY A 360 -22.80 5.41 3.25
C GLY A 360 -21.73 6.27 2.57
N LEU A 361 -21.01 7.13 3.31
CA LEU A 361 -19.88 7.90 2.80
C LEU A 361 -18.55 7.24 3.21
N PHE A 362 -17.74 6.86 2.24
CA PHE A 362 -16.43 6.20 2.42
C PHE A 362 -15.31 7.06 1.86
N HIS A 363 -14.15 7.01 2.50
CA HIS A 363 -12.94 7.69 2.02
C HIS A 363 -11.83 6.67 1.73
N ALA A 364 -11.08 6.86 0.63
CA ALA A 364 -9.97 5.99 0.28
C ALA A 364 -8.78 6.75 -0.33
N GLY A 365 -7.57 6.37 0.05
CA GLY A 365 -6.34 6.92 -0.49
C GLY A 365 -5.88 8.22 0.18
N GLN A 366 -5.40 9.17 -0.60
CA GLN A 366 -4.74 10.38 -0.08
C GLN A 366 -5.65 11.31 0.73
N ILE A 367 -6.96 11.26 0.53
CA ILE A 367 -7.93 11.98 1.37
C ILE A 367 -7.80 11.60 2.85
N ASN A 368 -7.30 10.39 3.15
CA ASN A 368 -7.05 9.88 4.50
C ASN A 368 -5.62 10.16 4.98
N GLY A 369 -4.87 11.01 4.27
CA GLY A 369 -3.51 11.40 4.65
C GLY A 369 -2.44 10.37 4.32
N THR A 370 -2.70 9.40 3.45
CA THR A 370 -1.67 8.45 2.97
C THR A 370 -0.93 8.98 1.75
N SER A 371 0.26 8.43 1.47
CA SER A 371 1.00 8.68 0.23
C SER A 371 1.60 7.40 -0.32
N GLY A 372 1.13 6.96 -1.49
CA GLY A 372 1.58 5.78 -2.22
C GLY A 372 0.44 5.10 -2.94
N TYR A 373 0.76 4.49 -4.08
CA TYR A 373 -0.22 3.82 -4.93
C TYR A 373 -0.82 2.59 -4.24
N GLU A 374 0.01 1.85 -3.53
CA GLU A 374 -0.33 0.61 -2.86
C GLU A 374 -1.23 0.87 -1.64
N GLU A 375 -0.91 1.91 -0.86
CA GLU A 375 -1.76 2.35 0.24
C GLU A 375 -3.12 2.85 -0.26
N ALA A 376 -3.13 3.51 -1.43
CA ALA A 376 -4.36 3.98 -2.06
C ALA A 376 -5.19 2.80 -2.59
N GLY A 377 -4.58 1.86 -3.33
CA GLY A 377 -5.24 0.66 -3.83
C GLY A 377 -5.84 -0.20 -2.71
N ALA A 378 -5.08 -0.42 -1.63
CA ALA A 378 -5.54 -1.17 -0.46
C ALA A 378 -6.78 -0.55 0.18
N GLN A 379 -6.77 0.78 0.38
CA GLN A 379 -7.93 1.49 0.92
C GLN A 379 -9.10 1.48 -0.06
N GLY A 380 -8.83 1.65 -1.37
CA GLY A 380 -9.85 1.61 -2.40
C GLY A 380 -10.58 0.27 -2.44
N LEU A 381 -9.83 -0.83 -2.45
CA LEU A 381 -10.40 -2.18 -2.42
C LEU A 381 -11.29 -2.39 -1.18
N MET A 382 -10.78 -2.04 0.00
CA MET A 382 -11.54 -2.21 1.24
C MET A 382 -12.78 -1.31 1.31
N ALA A 383 -12.68 -0.06 0.81
CA ALA A 383 -13.83 0.84 0.72
C ALA A 383 -14.88 0.30 -0.26
N GLY A 384 -14.46 -0.25 -1.42
CA GLY A 384 -15.35 -0.87 -2.39
C GLY A 384 -16.07 -2.10 -1.84
N ILE A 385 -15.34 -3.01 -1.20
CA ILE A 385 -15.91 -4.18 -0.52
C ILE A 385 -16.95 -3.73 0.51
N ASN A 386 -16.60 -2.79 1.39
CA ASN A 386 -17.48 -2.36 2.47
C ASN A 386 -18.65 -1.50 1.99
N ALA A 387 -18.51 -0.74 0.92
CA ALA A 387 -19.62 -0.05 0.27
C ALA A 387 -20.62 -1.05 -0.33
N SER A 388 -20.13 -2.13 -0.96
CA SER A 388 -20.97 -3.21 -1.48
C SER A 388 -21.74 -3.93 -0.38
N LEU A 389 -21.06 -4.29 0.71
CA LEU A 389 -21.68 -4.90 1.90
C LEU A 389 -22.71 -3.97 2.53
N TYR A 390 -22.41 -2.66 2.62
CA TYR A 390 -23.34 -1.64 3.11
C TYR A 390 -24.62 -1.59 2.26
N VAL A 391 -24.50 -1.59 0.93
CA VAL A 391 -25.65 -1.58 0.01
C VAL A 391 -26.53 -2.82 0.18
N ARG A 392 -25.91 -3.98 0.47
CA ARG A 392 -26.62 -5.25 0.76
C ARG A 392 -27.19 -5.31 2.18
N GLY A 393 -26.88 -4.37 3.06
CA GLY A 393 -27.28 -4.41 4.47
C GLY A 393 -26.51 -5.47 5.29
N GLU A 394 -25.34 -5.87 4.83
CA GLU A 394 -24.46 -6.87 5.46
C GLU A 394 -23.43 -6.22 6.40
N ARG A 395 -22.83 -7.05 7.25
CA ARG A 395 -21.76 -6.59 8.15
C ARG A 395 -20.49 -6.27 7.35
N PRO A 396 -19.77 -5.19 7.71
CA PRO A 396 -18.55 -4.82 7.02
C PRO A 396 -17.43 -5.86 7.23
N LEU A 397 -16.59 -6.06 6.22
CA LEU A 397 -15.33 -6.80 6.33
C LEU A 397 -14.27 -5.91 6.99
N ILE A 398 -13.79 -6.31 8.15
CA ILE A 398 -12.75 -5.61 8.89
C ILE A 398 -11.53 -6.51 9.01
N LEU A 399 -10.44 -6.14 8.36
CA LEU A 399 -9.16 -6.81 8.51
C LEU A 399 -8.45 -6.32 9.78
N LYS A 400 -8.12 -7.26 10.68
CA LYS A 400 -7.36 -6.98 11.89
C LYS A 400 -5.88 -6.80 11.56
N ARG A 401 -5.12 -6.20 12.47
CA ARG A 401 -3.65 -6.06 12.36
C ARG A 401 -2.91 -7.40 12.28
N SER A 402 -3.52 -8.46 12.77
CA SER A 402 -3.01 -9.83 12.65
C SER A 402 -3.31 -10.50 11.32
N ASP A 403 -4.24 -9.98 10.55
CA ASP A 403 -4.70 -10.62 9.32
C ASP A 403 -3.93 -10.12 8.09
N ALA A 404 -3.61 -8.80 8.07
CA ALA A 404 -3.05 -8.17 6.89
C ALA A 404 -2.27 -6.87 7.21
N TYR A 405 -1.32 -6.50 6.34
CA TYR A 405 -0.76 -5.15 6.29
C TYR A 405 -1.82 -4.10 5.97
N ILE A 406 -2.84 -4.45 5.18
CA ILE A 406 -4.05 -3.62 4.96
C ILE A 406 -4.73 -3.34 6.30
N GLY A 407 -4.88 -4.34 7.16
CA GLY A 407 -5.43 -4.17 8.51
C GLY A 407 -4.57 -3.26 9.39
N VAL A 408 -3.23 -3.41 9.33
CA VAL A 408 -2.30 -2.51 10.03
C VAL A 408 -2.43 -1.07 9.53
N LEU A 409 -2.50 -0.87 8.21
CA LEU A 409 -2.68 0.44 7.57
C LEU A 409 -3.95 1.14 8.06
N ILE A 410 -5.08 0.46 7.95
CA ILE A 410 -6.39 1.05 8.29
C ILE A 410 -6.47 1.33 9.80
N ASP A 411 -6.04 0.38 10.63
CA ASP A 411 -6.05 0.57 12.08
C ASP A 411 -5.16 1.74 12.53
N ASP A 412 -3.94 1.88 11.97
CA ASP A 412 -3.08 3.04 12.25
C ASP A 412 -3.77 4.36 11.89
N LEU A 413 -4.44 4.44 10.74
CA LEU A 413 -5.15 5.65 10.30
C LEU A 413 -6.31 6.00 11.23
N VAL A 414 -7.20 5.06 11.51
CA VAL A 414 -8.44 5.36 12.25
C VAL A 414 -8.23 5.51 13.76
N THR A 415 -7.12 4.98 14.32
CA THR A 415 -6.81 5.06 15.76
C THR A 415 -5.78 6.13 16.11
N LYS A 416 -4.71 6.24 15.32
CA LYS A 416 -3.60 7.18 15.59
C LYS A 416 -3.72 8.47 14.79
N GLY A 417 -4.48 8.44 13.68
CA GLY A 417 -4.49 9.53 12.72
C GLY A 417 -3.14 9.68 12.02
N THR A 418 -2.94 10.81 11.37
CA THR A 418 -1.66 11.13 10.77
C THR A 418 -1.37 12.63 10.84
N ALA A 419 -0.17 12.98 11.30
CA ALA A 419 0.31 14.37 11.31
C ALA A 419 1.20 14.67 10.08
N GLU A 420 1.67 13.64 9.39
CA GLU A 420 2.48 13.70 8.17
C GLU A 420 1.98 12.64 7.18
N PRO A 421 2.25 12.75 5.86
CA PRO A 421 1.79 11.75 4.90
C PRO A 421 2.19 10.33 5.34
N TYR A 422 1.16 9.51 5.65
CA TYR A 422 1.35 8.15 6.13
C TYR A 422 1.92 7.27 5.02
N ARG A 423 2.87 6.43 5.40
CA ARG A 423 3.48 5.42 4.53
C ARG A 423 3.64 4.10 5.26
N MET A 424 3.33 2.99 4.58
CA MET A 424 3.52 1.67 5.16
C MET A 424 5.00 1.28 5.19
N PHE A 425 5.42 0.70 6.32
CA PHE A 425 6.73 0.11 6.55
C PHE A 425 6.60 -1.20 7.30
N THR A 426 7.55 -2.11 7.09
CA THR A 426 7.58 -3.39 7.83
C THR A 426 7.65 -3.21 9.35
N SER A 427 8.23 -2.09 9.83
CA SER A 427 8.30 -1.78 11.26
C SER A 427 6.97 -1.44 11.91
N ARG A 428 5.91 -1.16 11.13
CA ARG A 428 4.57 -0.89 11.65
C ARG A 428 3.81 -2.16 12.01
N ALA A 429 4.17 -3.29 11.41
CA ALA A 429 3.55 -4.58 11.67
C ALA A 429 4.26 -5.31 12.83
N GLU A 430 3.48 -5.76 13.81
CA GLU A 430 3.95 -6.52 14.97
C GLU A 430 4.26 -7.98 14.60
N TYR A 431 3.48 -8.55 13.66
CA TYR A 431 3.48 -9.98 13.33
C TYR A 431 4.11 -10.26 11.97
N ARG A 432 5.29 -9.66 11.67
CA ARG A 432 5.92 -9.69 10.33
C ARG A 432 6.16 -11.07 9.76
N LEU A 433 6.49 -12.05 10.60
CA LEU A 433 6.72 -13.42 10.14
C LEU A 433 5.41 -14.14 9.80
N HIS A 434 4.31 -13.76 10.43
CA HIS A 434 2.96 -14.22 10.09
C HIS A 434 2.43 -13.51 8.83
N LEU A 435 2.69 -12.19 8.70
CA LEU A 435 2.19 -11.33 7.61
C LEU A 435 3.16 -11.23 6.42
N ARG A 436 3.76 -12.34 5.99
CA ARG A 436 4.66 -12.33 4.84
C ARG A 436 3.90 -12.07 3.53
N GLU A 437 4.60 -11.56 2.50
CA GLU A 437 4.00 -11.39 1.17
C GLU A 437 3.75 -12.73 0.47
N ASP A 438 4.62 -13.72 0.71
CA ASP A 438 4.57 -15.04 0.08
C ASP A 438 3.41 -15.94 0.56
N ASN A 439 2.78 -15.61 1.68
CA ASN A 439 1.65 -16.34 2.26
C ASN A 439 0.34 -15.52 2.31
N ALA A 440 0.26 -14.42 1.57
CA ALA A 440 -0.93 -13.57 1.58
C ALA A 440 -2.20 -14.35 1.16
N ASP A 441 -2.06 -15.26 0.19
CA ASP A 441 -3.15 -16.12 -0.27
C ASP A 441 -3.64 -17.07 0.84
N LEU A 442 -2.74 -17.68 1.60
CA LEU A 442 -3.09 -18.56 2.72
C LEU A 442 -3.84 -17.86 3.86
N ARG A 443 -3.74 -16.52 3.93
CA ARG A 443 -4.41 -15.70 4.95
C ARG A 443 -5.73 -15.08 4.48
N LEU A 444 -5.83 -14.66 3.22
CA LEU A 444 -6.88 -13.74 2.77
C LEU A 444 -7.69 -14.22 1.56
N ARG A 445 -7.22 -15.24 0.79
CA ARG A 445 -7.91 -15.67 -0.44
C ARG A 445 -9.35 -16.14 -0.17
N GLU A 446 -9.58 -16.84 0.94
CA GLU A 446 -10.90 -17.31 1.35
C GLU A 446 -11.87 -16.14 1.59
N MET A 447 -11.40 -15.07 2.29
CA MET A 447 -12.19 -13.84 2.49
C MET A 447 -12.54 -13.16 1.17
N GLY A 448 -11.59 -13.11 0.21
CA GLY A 448 -11.84 -12.57 -1.13
C GLY A 448 -12.90 -13.36 -1.91
N TYR A 449 -12.93 -14.68 -1.73
CA TYR A 449 -13.95 -15.54 -2.30
C TYR A 449 -15.32 -15.34 -1.64
N GLU A 450 -15.38 -15.29 -0.32
CA GLU A 450 -16.61 -15.08 0.45
C GLU A 450 -17.30 -13.75 0.12
N VAL A 451 -16.53 -12.68 -0.13
CA VAL A 451 -17.11 -11.39 -0.54
C VAL A 451 -17.47 -11.32 -2.03
N GLY A 452 -17.15 -12.38 -2.82
CA GLY A 452 -17.53 -12.48 -4.23
C GLY A 452 -16.55 -11.83 -5.21
N LEU A 453 -15.33 -11.48 -4.81
CA LEU A 453 -14.32 -10.85 -5.69
C LEU A 453 -13.35 -11.86 -6.32
N VAL A 454 -13.11 -12.98 -5.67
CA VAL A 454 -12.27 -14.05 -6.19
C VAL A 454 -13.14 -15.07 -6.93
N ASN A 455 -12.79 -15.37 -8.17
CA ASN A 455 -13.51 -16.33 -8.97
C ASN A 455 -13.22 -17.79 -8.56
N GLU A 456 -14.08 -18.72 -8.96
CA GLU A 456 -13.99 -20.14 -8.64
C GLU A 456 -12.67 -20.79 -9.08
N LYS A 457 -12.11 -20.37 -10.23
CA LYS A 457 -10.84 -20.91 -10.75
C LYS A 457 -9.68 -20.56 -9.80
N ASP A 458 -9.55 -19.28 -9.44
CA ASP A 458 -8.47 -18.80 -8.57
C ASP A 458 -8.61 -19.36 -7.15
N TYR A 459 -9.84 -19.53 -6.67
CA TYR A 459 -10.10 -20.15 -5.38
C TYR A 459 -9.72 -21.62 -5.35
N ARG A 460 -10.01 -22.37 -6.42
CA ARG A 460 -9.60 -23.77 -6.56
C ARG A 460 -8.09 -23.94 -6.58
N ILE A 461 -7.37 -23.12 -7.35
CA ILE A 461 -5.88 -23.11 -7.36
C ILE A 461 -5.33 -22.90 -5.95
N PHE A 462 -5.93 -21.98 -5.20
CA PHE A 462 -5.55 -21.75 -3.79
C PHE A 462 -5.79 -23.00 -2.92
N LEU A 463 -6.94 -23.67 -3.04
CA LEU A 463 -7.23 -24.88 -2.26
C LEU A 463 -6.23 -26.01 -2.59
N GLU A 464 -5.90 -26.19 -3.86
CA GLU A 464 -4.90 -27.17 -4.32
C GLU A 464 -3.51 -26.87 -3.71
N LYS A 465 -3.10 -25.61 -3.73
CA LYS A 465 -1.84 -25.16 -3.09
C LYS A 465 -1.85 -25.43 -1.58
N ARG A 466 -2.92 -25.08 -0.87
CA ARG A 466 -3.06 -25.32 0.57
C ARG A 466 -2.95 -26.81 0.90
N MET A 467 -3.68 -27.65 0.20
CA MET A 467 -3.61 -29.11 0.37
C MET A 467 -2.22 -29.66 0.06
N ALA A 468 -1.57 -29.18 -0.99
CA ALA A 468 -0.23 -29.64 -1.35
C ALA A 468 0.83 -29.28 -0.28
N ILE A 469 0.72 -28.09 0.36
CA ILE A 469 1.58 -27.71 1.49
C ILE A 469 1.35 -28.65 2.68
N GLU A 470 0.08 -28.88 3.06
CA GLU A 470 -0.29 -29.76 4.19
C GLU A 470 0.18 -31.20 3.96
N ASN A 471 -0.06 -31.74 2.77
CA ASN A 471 0.38 -33.09 2.39
C ASN A 471 1.90 -33.22 2.42
N THR A 472 2.64 -32.21 1.92
CA THR A 472 4.09 -32.19 1.94
C THR A 472 4.65 -32.14 3.36
N LEU A 473 4.08 -31.30 4.23
CA LEU A 473 4.44 -31.23 5.66
C LEU A 473 4.21 -32.55 6.37
N SER A 474 3.06 -33.19 6.13
CA SER A 474 2.74 -34.52 6.67
C SER A 474 3.75 -35.56 6.19
N ARG A 475 4.03 -35.59 4.87
CA ARG A 475 4.94 -36.53 4.24
C ARG A 475 6.36 -36.43 4.82
N ILE A 476 6.97 -35.22 4.85
CA ILE A 476 8.32 -35.05 5.40
C ILE A 476 8.38 -35.30 6.92
N SER A 477 7.26 -35.25 7.62
CA SER A 477 7.17 -35.60 9.04
C SER A 477 7.15 -37.10 9.28
N SER A 478 6.58 -37.89 8.36
CA SER A 478 6.48 -39.34 8.45
C SER A 478 7.73 -40.06 7.91
N LEU A 479 8.39 -39.51 6.89
CA LEU A 479 9.58 -40.09 6.28
C LEU A 479 10.77 -40.05 7.24
N ARG A 480 11.36 -41.23 7.50
CA ARG A 480 12.50 -41.40 8.41
C ARG A 480 13.78 -41.67 7.66
N VAL A 481 14.85 -41.04 8.08
CA VAL A 481 16.22 -41.25 7.60
C VAL A 481 17.00 -41.92 8.71
N ASN A 482 17.48 -43.12 8.44
CA ASN A 482 18.30 -43.89 9.39
C ASN A 482 19.77 -43.42 9.39
N PRO A 483 20.52 -43.57 10.50
CA PRO A 483 21.91 -43.13 10.61
C PRO A 483 22.87 -44.11 9.91
N THR A 484 22.63 -44.41 8.63
CA THR A 484 23.53 -45.24 7.82
C THR A 484 24.79 -44.44 7.42
N LYS A 485 25.84 -45.14 7.00
CA LYS A 485 27.07 -44.48 6.53
C LYS A 485 26.77 -43.59 5.31
N GLU A 486 25.98 -44.08 4.34
CA GLU A 486 25.55 -43.36 3.14
C GLU A 486 24.80 -42.07 3.47
N ASN A 487 23.77 -42.16 4.32
CA ASN A 487 22.97 -40.99 4.73
C ASN A 487 23.80 -39.96 5.49
N ASN A 488 24.77 -40.42 6.31
CA ASN A 488 25.67 -39.52 7.03
C ASN A 488 26.73 -38.90 6.09
N GLU A 489 27.15 -39.57 5.04
CA GLU A 489 28.01 -38.98 4.00
C GLU A 489 27.28 -37.87 3.23
N ILE A 490 26.01 -38.05 2.86
CA ILE A 490 25.16 -37.02 2.24
C ILE A 490 25.08 -35.79 3.16
N LEU A 491 24.74 -35.97 4.44
CA LEU A 491 24.66 -34.86 5.39
C LEU A 491 26.02 -34.15 5.54
N HIS A 492 27.11 -34.89 5.57
CA HIS A 492 28.44 -34.30 5.67
C HIS A 492 28.80 -33.47 4.42
N GLN A 493 28.39 -33.90 3.22
CA GLN A 493 28.58 -33.12 1.98
C GLN A 493 27.87 -31.77 2.04
N TRP A 494 26.74 -31.66 2.73
CA TRP A 494 26.01 -30.40 2.96
C TRP A 494 26.57 -29.59 4.14
N GLY A 495 27.65 -30.03 4.78
CA GLY A 495 28.22 -29.38 5.97
C GLY A 495 27.37 -29.54 7.22
N SER A 496 26.46 -30.52 7.25
CA SER A 496 25.55 -30.77 8.36
C SER A 496 26.05 -31.88 9.27
N ALA A 497 25.64 -31.87 10.53
CA ALA A 497 25.99 -32.88 11.52
C ALA A 497 25.36 -34.24 11.17
N THR A 498 26.09 -35.32 11.43
CA THR A 498 25.64 -36.69 11.22
C THR A 498 24.50 -37.08 12.17
N LEU A 499 23.66 -38.01 11.75
CA LEU A 499 22.60 -38.58 12.56
C LEU A 499 23.19 -39.63 13.53
N LYS A 500 22.74 -39.59 14.77
CA LYS A 500 23.00 -40.61 15.81
C LYS A 500 21.82 -41.56 16.02
N LYS A 501 20.63 -41.14 15.61
CA LYS A 501 19.38 -41.89 15.64
C LYS A 501 18.56 -41.55 14.39
N ASP A 502 17.54 -42.35 14.10
CA ASP A 502 16.59 -42.03 13.05
C ASP A 502 15.94 -40.66 13.26
N SER A 503 15.81 -39.90 12.19
CA SER A 503 15.24 -38.56 12.22
C SER A 503 14.28 -38.39 11.05
N SER A 504 13.20 -37.62 11.23
CA SER A 504 12.33 -37.28 10.12
C SER A 504 12.99 -36.28 9.16
N LEU A 505 12.57 -36.26 7.90
CA LEU A 505 13.01 -35.23 6.95
C LEU A 505 12.67 -33.83 7.45
N ARG A 506 11.56 -33.67 8.19
CA ARG A 506 11.21 -32.42 8.85
C ARG A 506 12.24 -31.98 9.90
N GLU A 507 12.77 -32.91 10.72
CA GLU A 507 13.83 -32.60 11.69
C GLU A 507 15.15 -32.24 11.01
N ILE A 508 15.46 -32.86 9.88
CA ILE A 508 16.63 -32.54 9.07
C ILE A 508 16.48 -31.14 8.46
N LEU A 509 15.32 -30.83 7.87
CA LEU A 509 15.03 -29.52 7.25
C LEU A 509 15.06 -28.35 8.27
N LYS A 510 14.89 -28.61 9.58
CA LYS A 510 15.02 -27.55 10.61
C LYS A 510 16.44 -27.00 10.74
N ARG A 511 17.45 -27.72 10.23
CA ARG A 511 18.85 -27.29 10.29
C ARG A 511 19.08 -26.10 9.35
N PRO A 512 19.77 -25.04 9.80
CA PRO A 512 19.94 -23.81 8.99
C PRO A 512 20.57 -24.05 7.61
N GLU A 513 21.55 -24.94 7.53
CA GLU A 513 22.30 -25.28 6.34
C GLU A 513 21.54 -26.16 5.33
N ILE A 514 20.43 -26.79 5.73
CA ILE A 514 19.64 -27.68 4.88
C ILE A 514 18.50 -26.91 4.22
N HIS A 515 18.37 -27.00 2.91
CA HIS A 515 17.26 -26.47 2.12
C HIS A 515 16.33 -27.57 1.65
N PHE A 516 15.10 -27.25 1.25
CA PHE A 516 14.14 -28.24 0.80
C PHE A 516 14.69 -29.11 -0.34
N LYS A 517 15.40 -28.52 -1.29
CA LYS A 517 16.03 -29.24 -2.43
C LYS A 517 17.03 -30.31 -1.98
N ASN A 518 17.67 -30.17 -0.82
CA ASN A 518 18.56 -31.19 -0.28
C ASN A 518 17.82 -32.48 0.10
N LEU A 519 16.51 -32.38 0.41
CA LEU A 519 15.72 -33.55 0.78
C LEU A 519 15.53 -34.54 -0.38
N PHE A 520 15.74 -34.11 -1.63
CA PHE A 520 15.61 -34.95 -2.83
C PHE A 520 16.61 -36.12 -2.81
N ASP A 521 17.77 -35.97 -2.19
CA ASP A 521 18.74 -37.03 -2.04
C ASP A 521 18.25 -38.18 -1.13
N PHE A 522 17.25 -37.92 -0.27
CA PHE A 522 16.63 -38.94 0.54
C PHE A 522 15.30 -39.46 -0.06
N ASP A 523 14.58 -38.61 -0.80
CA ASP A 523 13.32 -38.98 -1.46
C ASP A 523 13.12 -38.19 -2.75
N ARG A 524 13.45 -38.79 -3.88
CA ARG A 524 13.32 -38.17 -5.22
C ARG A 524 11.90 -37.80 -5.60
N SER A 525 10.88 -38.41 -4.99
CA SER A 525 9.51 -38.04 -5.27
C SER A 525 9.14 -36.61 -4.82
N LEU A 526 9.99 -35.95 -4.03
CA LEU A 526 9.86 -34.56 -3.64
C LEU A 526 10.28 -33.59 -4.76
N GLU A 527 11.02 -34.04 -5.79
CA GLU A 527 11.45 -33.21 -6.92
C GLU A 527 10.29 -32.64 -7.73
N GLY A 528 9.16 -33.37 -7.79
CA GLY A 528 7.94 -32.96 -8.51
C GLY A 528 7.10 -31.87 -7.80
N ILE A 529 7.49 -31.44 -6.59
CA ILE A 529 6.74 -30.43 -5.82
C ILE A 529 7.09 -29.04 -6.36
N PRO A 530 6.11 -28.18 -6.70
CA PRO A 530 6.37 -26.82 -7.16
C PRO A 530 7.23 -26.00 -6.19
N GLU A 531 8.13 -25.17 -6.69
CA GLU A 531 9.07 -24.37 -5.88
C GLU A 531 8.38 -23.47 -4.87
N SER A 532 7.22 -22.89 -5.23
CA SER A 532 6.40 -22.08 -4.33
C SER A 532 5.90 -22.85 -3.10
N ILE A 533 5.61 -24.15 -3.25
CA ILE A 533 5.22 -25.04 -2.15
C ILE A 533 6.45 -25.42 -1.32
N GLN A 534 7.58 -25.75 -1.98
CA GLN A 534 8.83 -26.04 -1.31
C GLN A 534 9.25 -24.88 -0.38
N GLU A 535 9.19 -23.63 -0.88
CA GLU A 535 9.50 -22.43 -0.09
C GLU A 535 8.58 -22.29 1.13
N GLN A 536 7.25 -22.47 0.96
CA GLN A 536 6.30 -22.41 2.06
C GLN A 536 6.57 -23.48 3.13
N VAL A 537 6.86 -24.70 2.72
CA VAL A 537 7.18 -25.81 3.63
C VAL A 537 8.48 -25.53 4.39
N GLU A 538 9.53 -25.09 3.69
CA GLU A 538 10.81 -24.74 4.31
C GLU A 538 10.65 -23.64 5.35
N ILE A 539 9.93 -22.55 5.03
CA ILE A 539 9.69 -21.45 5.96
C ILE A 539 8.90 -21.93 7.19
N GLN A 540 7.82 -22.69 6.99
CA GLN A 540 7.02 -23.20 8.10
C GLN A 540 7.81 -24.13 9.01
N VAL A 541 8.69 -24.96 8.48
CA VAL A 541 9.52 -25.87 9.27
C VAL A 541 10.62 -25.14 10.03
N LYS A 542 11.36 -24.26 9.36
CA LYS A 542 12.50 -23.54 9.97
C LYS A 542 12.06 -22.51 11.02
N TYR A 543 10.92 -21.87 10.80
CA TYR A 543 10.41 -20.81 11.68
C TYR A 543 9.27 -21.28 12.60
N ASP A 544 8.97 -22.59 12.70
CA ASP A 544 7.87 -23.19 13.46
C ASP A 544 7.74 -22.60 14.88
N GLY A 545 8.84 -22.55 15.65
CA GLY A 545 8.82 -22.04 17.01
C GLY A 545 8.56 -20.53 17.13
N TYR A 546 8.96 -19.75 16.12
CA TYR A 546 8.68 -18.31 16.07
C TYR A 546 7.24 -18.03 15.65
N ILE A 547 6.73 -18.79 14.65
CA ILE A 547 5.36 -18.69 14.19
C ILE A 547 4.39 -19.04 15.34
N LYS A 548 4.64 -20.13 16.07
CA LYS A 548 3.81 -20.51 17.22
C LYS A 548 3.75 -19.42 18.28
N ARG A 549 4.89 -18.83 18.65
CA ARG A 549 4.92 -17.71 19.62
C ARG A 549 4.14 -16.49 19.12
N GLN A 550 4.22 -16.16 17.81
CA GLN A 550 3.41 -15.08 17.26
C GLN A 550 1.92 -15.41 17.29
N MET A 551 1.52 -16.64 16.98
CA MET A 551 0.12 -17.08 17.07
C MET A 551 -0.43 -16.97 18.49
N GLU A 552 0.33 -17.39 19.51
CA GLU A 552 -0.05 -17.21 20.92
C GLU A 552 -0.24 -15.73 21.30
N GLN A 553 0.61 -14.84 20.77
CA GLN A 553 0.45 -13.40 20.97
C GLN A 553 -0.81 -12.88 20.27
N ILE A 554 -1.04 -13.29 19.02
CA ILE A 554 -2.24 -12.94 18.26
C ILE A 554 -3.50 -13.34 19.00
N ASP A 555 -3.56 -14.57 19.53
CA ASP A 555 -4.72 -15.09 20.26
C ASP A 555 -5.00 -14.32 21.57
N ARG A 556 -3.95 -13.85 22.24
CA ARG A 556 -4.11 -12.97 23.42
C ARG A 556 -4.69 -11.61 23.02
N PHE A 557 -4.22 -11.02 21.90
CA PHE A 557 -4.72 -9.72 21.42
C PHE A 557 -6.12 -9.83 20.81
N LYS A 558 -6.46 -10.93 20.15
CA LYS A 558 -7.82 -11.17 19.61
C LYS A 558 -8.87 -11.01 20.69
N ARG A 559 -8.62 -11.49 21.92
CA ARG A 559 -9.55 -11.35 23.06
C ARG A 559 -9.86 -9.88 23.39
N LEU A 560 -8.90 -8.95 23.22
CA LEU A 560 -9.13 -7.52 23.42
C LEU A 560 -9.85 -6.89 22.23
N GLU A 561 -9.55 -7.36 21.00
CA GLU A 561 -10.24 -6.90 19.77
C GLU A 561 -11.71 -7.34 19.75
N ASP A 562 -12.02 -8.50 20.29
CA ASP A 562 -13.38 -9.04 20.31
C ASP A 562 -14.27 -8.34 21.36
N VAL A 563 -13.68 -7.56 22.27
CA VAL A 563 -14.43 -6.71 23.22
C VAL A 563 -14.73 -5.38 22.55
N SER A 564 -15.92 -5.27 21.96
CA SER A 564 -16.38 -4.08 21.25
C SER A 564 -17.06 -3.06 22.20
N PHE A 565 -16.91 -1.78 21.89
CA PHE A 565 -17.72 -0.73 22.49
C PHE A 565 -19.02 -0.56 21.70
N PRO A 566 -20.18 -0.36 22.38
CA PRO A 566 -21.41 0.06 21.71
C PRO A 566 -21.21 1.37 20.94
N GLU A 567 -21.94 1.59 19.85
CA GLU A 567 -21.83 2.83 19.05
C GLU A 567 -22.06 4.11 19.87
N GLU A 568 -22.97 4.06 20.84
CA GLU A 568 -23.34 5.18 21.73
C GLU A 568 -22.57 5.19 23.07
N PHE A 569 -21.47 4.42 23.18
CA PHE A 569 -20.71 4.36 24.43
C PHE A 569 -20.13 5.71 24.83
N ASP A 570 -20.56 6.24 25.98
CA ASP A 570 -20.08 7.52 26.48
C ASP A 570 -18.77 7.34 27.29
N PHE A 571 -17.65 7.56 26.62
CA PHE A 571 -16.32 7.57 27.25
C PHE A 571 -16.17 8.66 28.33
N GLY A 572 -17.05 9.66 28.37
CA GLY A 572 -17.04 10.74 29.35
C GLY A 572 -17.62 10.34 30.70
N SER A 573 -18.45 9.32 30.73
CA SER A 573 -19.06 8.81 31.96
C SER A 573 -18.17 7.82 32.72
N VAL A 574 -17.02 7.41 32.12
CA VAL A 574 -16.13 6.41 32.71
C VAL A 574 -15.29 7.01 33.84
N ILE A 575 -15.64 6.70 35.07
CA ILE A 575 -14.94 7.17 36.27
C ILE A 575 -13.57 6.47 36.40
N GLY A 576 -12.53 7.26 36.69
CA GLY A 576 -11.16 6.75 36.91
C GLY A 576 -10.21 6.89 35.74
N LEU A 577 -10.67 7.36 34.59
CA LEU A 577 -9.80 7.77 33.48
C LEU A 577 -9.19 9.14 33.76
N THR A 578 -7.96 9.36 33.30
CA THR A 578 -7.37 10.70 33.28
C THR A 578 -8.08 11.56 32.22
N THR A 579 -8.11 12.87 32.43
CA THR A 579 -8.72 13.84 31.48
C THR A 579 -8.17 13.67 30.07
N GLU A 580 -6.86 13.51 29.92
CA GLU A 580 -6.19 13.30 28.63
C GLU A 580 -6.67 12.03 27.92
N VAL A 581 -6.75 10.91 28.64
CA VAL A 581 -7.23 9.63 28.07
C VAL A 581 -8.69 9.73 27.68
N MET A 582 -9.53 10.32 28.54
CA MET A 582 -10.95 10.51 28.28
C MET A 582 -11.18 11.38 27.01
N GLU A 583 -10.48 12.51 26.87
CA GLU A 583 -10.58 13.36 25.69
C GLU A 583 -10.16 12.65 24.40
N LYS A 584 -9.07 11.89 24.46
CA LYS A 584 -8.61 11.08 23.31
C LYS A 584 -9.64 10.01 22.93
N LEU A 585 -10.19 9.29 23.88
CA LEU A 585 -11.21 8.28 23.64
C LEU A 585 -12.50 8.89 23.07
N LYS A 586 -12.96 10.04 23.59
CA LYS A 586 -14.09 10.81 23.03
C LYS A 586 -13.85 11.26 21.60
N LYS A 587 -12.62 11.71 21.29
CA LYS A 587 -12.25 12.18 19.96
C LYS A 587 -12.17 11.04 18.95
N ILE A 588 -11.52 9.93 19.34
CA ILE A 588 -11.22 8.81 18.43
C ILE A 588 -12.40 7.83 18.34
N LYS A 589 -13.16 7.65 19.42
CA LYS A 589 -14.25 6.67 19.53
C LYS A 589 -13.83 5.30 19.02
N PRO A 590 -12.89 4.63 19.70
CA PRO A 590 -12.42 3.31 19.29
C PRO A 590 -13.55 2.29 19.28
N HIS A 591 -13.52 1.36 18.34
CA HIS A 591 -14.54 0.32 18.20
C HIS A 591 -14.36 -0.81 19.22
N SER A 592 -13.12 -1.08 19.66
CA SER A 592 -12.79 -2.19 20.58
C SER A 592 -11.79 -1.78 21.64
N LEU A 593 -11.69 -2.60 22.72
CA LEU A 593 -10.61 -2.46 23.71
C LEU A 593 -9.23 -2.60 23.07
N GLY A 594 -9.08 -3.48 22.08
CA GLY A 594 -7.86 -3.62 21.30
C GLY A 594 -7.47 -2.31 20.59
N GLN A 595 -8.40 -1.64 19.92
CA GLN A 595 -8.17 -0.31 19.35
C GLN A 595 -7.84 0.74 20.42
N ALA A 596 -8.58 0.76 21.51
CA ALA A 596 -8.31 1.68 22.62
C ALA A 596 -6.88 1.52 23.17
N SER A 597 -6.36 0.30 23.23
CA SER A 597 -5.00 0.01 23.71
C SER A 597 -3.89 0.63 22.86
N ARG A 598 -4.17 0.91 21.59
CA ARG A 598 -3.20 1.48 20.62
C ARG A 598 -3.24 3.00 20.54
N ILE A 599 -4.20 3.64 21.21
CA ILE A 599 -4.27 5.10 21.28
C ILE A 599 -3.15 5.59 22.21
N SER A 600 -2.34 6.51 21.70
CA SER A 600 -1.22 7.08 22.47
C SER A 600 -1.68 7.68 23.80
N GLY A 601 -1.11 7.23 24.90
CA GLY A 601 -1.47 7.66 26.26
C GLY A 601 -2.49 6.79 26.98
N VAL A 602 -3.15 5.84 26.30
CA VAL A 602 -4.00 4.84 26.97
C VAL A 602 -3.11 3.76 27.59
N THR A 603 -3.16 3.66 28.91
CA THR A 603 -2.35 2.74 29.70
C THR A 603 -3.09 1.41 29.96
N PRO A 604 -2.39 0.32 30.34
CA PRO A 604 -3.04 -0.92 30.79
C PRO A 604 -4.04 -0.71 31.94
N ALA A 605 -3.77 0.25 32.83
CA ALA A 605 -4.71 0.63 33.90
C ALA A 605 -6.00 1.23 33.35
N ALA A 606 -5.90 2.13 32.36
CA ALA A 606 -7.06 2.69 31.68
C ALA A 606 -7.89 1.61 30.96
N LEU A 607 -7.26 0.63 30.32
CA LEU A 607 -7.95 -0.50 29.70
C LEU A 607 -8.69 -1.36 30.73
N SER A 608 -8.09 -1.60 31.89
CA SER A 608 -8.75 -2.33 32.99
C SER A 608 -9.99 -1.59 33.49
N ILE A 609 -9.91 -0.26 33.61
CA ILE A 609 -11.06 0.60 33.99
C ILE A 609 -12.16 0.51 32.95
N LEU A 610 -11.83 0.59 31.64
CA LEU A 610 -12.79 0.47 30.54
C LEU A 610 -13.47 -0.92 30.56
N MET A 611 -12.71 -1.99 30.74
CA MET A 611 -13.23 -3.36 30.83
C MET A 611 -14.20 -3.54 32.01
N VAL A 612 -13.85 -3.03 33.19
CA VAL A 612 -14.73 -3.06 34.37
C VAL A 612 -16.01 -2.27 34.13
N ASN A 613 -15.91 -1.13 33.43
CA ASN A 613 -17.06 -0.30 33.12
C ASN A 613 -18.01 -0.99 32.14
N LEU A 614 -17.47 -1.59 31.05
CA LEU A 614 -18.26 -2.40 30.10
C LEU A 614 -19.00 -3.54 30.82
N LYS A 615 -18.31 -4.25 31.72
CA LYS A 615 -18.91 -5.32 32.51
C LYS A 615 -20.03 -4.82 33.44
N LYS A 616 -19.84 -3.66 34.11
CA LYS A 616 -20.88 -3.05 34.96
C LYS A 616 -22.12 -2.62 34.17
N GLN A 617 -21.96 -2.23 32.92
CA GLN A 617 -23.06 -1.83 32.04
C GLN A 617 -23.70 -3.00 31.29
N GLY A 618 -23.24 -4.25 31.52
CA GLY A 618 -23.81 -5.46 30.92
C GLY A 618 -23.42 -5.71 29.46
N TYR A 619 -22.32 -5.14 29.01
CA TYR A 619 -21.80 -5.34 27.64
C TYR A 619 -20.74 -6.47 27.55
N LEU A 620 -20.38 -7.06 28.68
CA LEU A 620 -19.44 -8.20 28.82
C LEU A 620 -20.02 -9.29 29.72
#